data_e550cb639de1bb6c9bde582015ab1a57
#
_entry.id   e550cb639de1bb6c9bde582015ab1a57
#
_cell.length_a   1.000
_cell.length_b   1.000
_cell.length_c   1.000
_cell.angle_alpha   90.00
_cell.angle_beta   90.00
_cell.angle_gamma   90.00
#
_symmetry.space_group_name_H-M   'P 1'
#
loop_
_entity.id
_entity.type
_entity.pdbx_description
1 polymer ?
#
loop_
_entity_poly.entity_id
_entity_poly.type
_entity_poly.pdbx_seq_one_letter_code
_entity_poly.pdbx_strand_id
1 'polypeptide(L)'
;MKIVITSGYFDPIHVGHLECLELARELGDKLVVIVNNDHQATLKKGRAFMPVQDRVKLVAALRCVDEVFLAIDTDASVCNSIEGVYNEYSSVENKIIFAKGGDRMSSEIPEAQLCKRLNIKIVDGLGAKIRSSSDLTGLKQK
;
A
#
# COMPACT_ATOMS: atom_id res chain seq x y z
N MET A 1 10.33 -12.14 11.92
CA MET A 1 9.17 -12.25 11.00
C MET A 1 9.30 -11.22 9.89
N LYS A 2 8.65 -11.45 8.80
CA LYS A 2 8.64 -10.51 7.69
C LYS A 2 7.38 -9.66 7.77
N ILE A 3 7.56 -8.35 7.89
CA ILE A 3 6.48 -7.37 7.95
C ILE A 3 6.37 -6.73 6.58
N VAL A 4 5.21 -6.84 5.97
CA VAL A 4 4.96 -6.24 4.65
C VAL A 4 4.13 -4.99 4.85
N ILE A 5 4.59 -3.87 4.29
CA ILE A 5 3.87 -2.60 4.30
C ILE A 5 3.43 -2.32 2.89
N THR A 6 2.18 -1.94 2.72
CA THR A 6 1.71 -1.42 1.44
C THR A 6 0.82 -0.23 1.72
N SER A 7 0.53 0.55 0.69
CA SER A 7 -0.27 1.75 0.87
C SER A 7 -1.24 1.91 -0.29
N GLY A 8 -2.29 2.67 -0.07
CA GLY A 8 -3.24 2.97 -1.12
C GLY A 8 -4.32 3.90 -0.63
N TYR A 9 -5.08 4.42 -1.59
CA TYR A 9 -6.21 5.28 -1.30
C TYR A 9 -7.48 4.48 -1.02
N PHE A 10 -7.70 3.40 -1.77
CA PHE A 10 -8.89 2.55 -1.63
C PHE A 10 -10.17 3.39 -1.69
N ASP A 11 -10.25 4.25 -2.68
CA ASP A 11 -11.27 5.29 -2.75
C ASP A 11 -11.94 5.32 -4.14
N PRO A 12 -12.91 4.44 -4.41
CA PRO A 12 -13.39 3.39 -3.51
C PRO A 12 -12.55 2.12 -3.56
N ILE A 13 -12.71 1.29 -2.57
CA ILE A 13 -12.05 -0.01 -2.57
C ILE A 13 -12.77 -0.93 -3.56
N HIS A 14 -12.03 -1.78 -4.25
CA HIS A 14 -12.61 -2.73 -5.18
C HIS A 14 -11.76 -4.00 -5.22
N VAL A 15 -12.20 -4.96 -6.05
CA VAL A 15 -11.59 -6.30 -6.04
C VAL A 15 -10.13 -6.26 -6.49
N GLY A 16 -9.75 -5.33 -7.35
CA GLY A 16 -8.35 -5.18 -7.72
C GLY A 16 -7.45 -4.84 -6.55
N HIS A 17 -7.96 -4.00 -5.64
CA HIS A 17 -7.23 -3.71 -4.41
C HIS A 17 -7.10 -4.96 -3.55
N LEU A 18 -8.17 -5.74 -3.43
CA LEU A 18 -8.13 -6.97 -2.64
C LEU A 18 -7.08 -7.93 -3.17
N GLU A 19 -7.03 -8.10 -4.48
CA GLU A 19 -6.05 -9.00 -5.08
C GLU A 19 -4.62 -8.55 -4.81
N CYS A 20 -4.35 -7.25 -4.93
CA CYS A 20 -3.04 -6.70 -4.60
C CYS A 20 -2.68 -6.95 -3.14
N LEU A 21 -3.65 -6.76 -2.24
CA LEU A 21 -3.40 -6.96 -0.82
C LEU A 21 -3.14 -8.42 -0.49
N GLU A 22 -3.85 -9.32 -1.16
CA GLU A 22 -3.62 -10.76 -0.97
C GLU A 22 -2.23 -11.16 -1.44
N LEU A 23 -1.78 -10.61 -2.57
CA LEU A 23 -0.44 -10.87 -3.06
C LEU A 23 0.62 -10.30 -2.10
N ALA A 24 0.37 -9.11 -1.57
CA ALA A 24 1.29 -8.50 -0.61
C ALA A 24 1.40 -9.36 0.64
N ARG A 25 0.28 -9.90 1.12
CA ARG A 25 0.30 -10.74 2.32
C ARG A 25 1.16 -11.99 2.12
N GLU A 26 1.20 -12.49 0.90
CA GLU A 26 2.01 -13.68 0.60
C GLU A 26 3.51 -13.42 0.67
N LEU A 27 3.93 -12.16 0.66
CA LEU A 27 5.34 -11.82 0.70
C LEU A 27 5.94 -11.94 2.10
N GLY A 28 5.13 -12.06 3.12
CA GLY A 28 5.64 -12.11 4.49
C GLY A 28 4.65 -12.70 5.46
N ASP A 29 4.89 -12.41 6.73
CA ASP A 29 4.11 -13.00 7.83
C ASP A 29 3.01 -12.10 8.32
N LYS A 30 3.13 -10.79 8.09
CA LYS A 30 2.15 -9.81 8.56
C LYS A 30 2.05 -8.69 7.54
N LEU A 31 0.82 -8.27 7.26
CA LEU A 31 0.56 -7.18 6.32
C LEU A 31 0.00 -5.98 7.06
N VAL A 32 0.70 -4.85 6.94
CA VAL A 32 0.27 -3.56 7.46
C VAL A 32 -0.08 -2.69 6.28
N VAL A 33 -1.31 -2.19 6.23
CA VAL A 33 -1.78 -1.38 5.11
C VAL A 33 -1.90 0.07 5.56
N ILE A 34 -1.19 0.95 4.88
CA ILE A 34 -1.29 2.39 5.10
C ILE A 34 -2.41 2.91 4.19
N VAL A 35 -3.43 3.50 4.78
CA VAL A 35 -4.54 4.08 4.04
C VAL A 35 -4.33 5.59 3.96
N ASN A 36 -4.25 6.12 2.74
CA ASN A 36 -4.06 7.55 2.53
C ASN A 36 -5.24 8.32 3.11
N ASN A 37 -4.95 9.47 3.73
CA ASN A 37 -5.97 10.24 4.42
C ASN A 37 -6.77 11.12 3.45
N ASP A 38 -7.80 11.79 3.98
CA ASP A 38 -8.68 12.59 3.13
C ASP A 38 -7.97 13.81 2.56
N HIS A 39 -7.02 14.40 3.29
CA HIS A 39 -6.23 15.51 2.77
C HIS A 39 -5.44 15.06 1.53
N GLN A 40 -4.83 13.89 1.60
CA GLN A 40 -4.08 13.35 0.47
C GLN A 40 -4.99 13.05 -0.72
N ALA A 41 -6.19 12.53 -0.45
CA ALA A 41 -7.15 12.29 -1.52
C ALA A 41 -7.55 13.60 -2.19
N THR A 42 -7.70 14.67 -1.42
CA THR A 42 -8.01 15.99 -1.96
C THR A 42 -6.88 16.47 -2.86
N LEU A 43 -5.63 16.27 -2.45
CA LEU A 43 -4.48 16.65 -3.28
C LEU A 43 -4.47 15.89 -4.61
N LYS A 44 -4.87 14.62 -4.58
CA LYS A 44 -4.77 13.78 -5.76
C LYS A 44 -5.91 14.01 -6.74
N LYS A 45 -7.13 14.17 -6.26
CA LYS A 45 -8.29 14.20 -7.14
C LYS A 45 -9.39 15.18 -6.73
N GLY A 46 -9.05 16.14 -5.89
CA GLY A 46 -9.95 17.23 -5.54
C GLY A 46 -10.82 16.96 -4.33
N ARG A 47 -11.12 15.72 -4.03
CA ARG A 47 -11.89 15.35 -2.85
C ARG A 47 -11.83 13.86 -2.63
N ALA A 48 -12.12 13.43 -1.41
CA ALA A 48 -12.25 12.02 -1.11
C ALA A 48 -13.64 11.55 -1.56
N PHE A 49 -13.69 10.40 -2.22
CA PHE A 49 -14.93 9.79 -2.64
C PHE A 49 -15.61 9.11 -1.46
N MET A 50 -14.83 8.41 -0.64
CA MET A 50 -15.28 7.80 0.61
C MET A 50 -14.48 8.41 1.75
N PRO A 51 -15.13 8.76 2.88
CA PRO A 51 -14.38 9.27 4.03
C PRO A 51 -13.37 8.25 4.52
N VAL A 52 -12.26 8.73 5.06
CA VAL A 52 -11.18 7.84 5.47
C VAL A 52 -11.62 6.84 6.54
N GLN A 53 -12.55 7.22 7.41
CA GLN A 53 -13.04 6.30 8.43
C GLN A 53 -13.65 5.04 7.80
N ASP A 54 -14.41 5.23 6.71
CA ASP A 54 -15.03 4.11 6.02
C ASP A 54 -13.99 3.28 5.31
N ARG A 55 -13.01 3.92 4.67
CA ARG A 55 -11.96 3.19 3.96
C ARG A 55 -11.12 2.36 4.91
N VAL A 56 -10.75 2.93 6.06
CA VAL A 56 -10.00 2.20 7.06
C VAL A 56 -10.78 0.99 7.56
N LYS A 57 -12.07 1.19 7.81
CA LYS A 57 -12.90 0.10 8.33
C LYS A 57 -13.01 -1.04 7.33
N LEU A 58 -13.21 -0.71 6.05
CA LEU A 58 -13.34 -1.74 5.02
C LEU A 58 -12.02 -2.50 4.83
N VAL A 59 -10.90 -1.79 4.80
CA VAL A 59 -9.60 -2.42 4.63
C VAL A 59 -9.28 -3.30 5.83
N ALA A 60 -9.57 -2.82 7.03
CA ALA A 60 -9.30 -3.59 8.24
C ALA A 60 -10.11 -4.88 8.33
N ALA A 61 -11.24 -4.94 7.64
CA ALA A 61 -12.11 -6.12 7.66
C ALA A 61 -11.65 -7.21 6.69
N LEU A 62 -10.68 -6.94 5.84
CA LEU A 62 -10.19 -7.94 4.88
C LEU A 62 -9.31 -8.97 5.59
N ARG A 63 -9.51 -10.24 5.24
CA ARG A 63 -8.78 -11.33 5.91
C ARG A 63 -7.28 -11.22 5.79
N CYS A 64 -6.80 -10.73 4.66
CA CYS A 64 -5.36 -10.67 4.40
C CYS A 64 -4.68 -9.53 5.15
N VAL A 65 -5.44 -8.59 5.72
CA VAL A 65 -4.88 -7.42 6.38
C VAL A 65 -4.78 -7.67 7.87
N ASP A 66 -3.58 -7.54 8.41
CA ASP A 66 -3.34 -7.74 9.83
C ASP A 66 -3.48 -6.44 10.61
N GLU A 67 -3.10 -5.32 10.00
CA GLU A 67 -3.17 -4.03 10.68
C GLU A 67 -3.34 -2.92 9.66
N VAL A 68 -4.08 -1.88 10.02
CA VAL A 68 -4.25 -0.68 9.19
C VAL A 68 -3.60 0.49 9.90
N PHE A 69 -2.86 1.28 9.14
CA PHE A 69 -2.21 2.50 9.62
C PHE A 69 -2.79 3.67 8.83
N LEU A 70 -3.47 4.58 9.52
CA LEU A 70 -3.99 5.78 8.86
C LEU A 70 -2.81 6.70 8.57
N ALA A 71 -2.66 7.09 7.30
CA ALA A 71 -1.52 7.91 6.90
C ALA A 71 -1.49 9.24 7.65
N ILE A 72 -0.29 9.61 8.08
CA ILE A 72 -0.06 10.86 8.82
C ILE A 72 0.58 11.93 7.94
N ASP A 73 0.87 11.60 6.68
CA ASP A 73 1.54 12.52 5.76
C ASP A 73 0.60 13.62 5.30
N THR A 74 1.19 14.74 4.92
CA THR A 74 0.43 15.88 4.40
C THR A 74 0.73 16.13 2.92
N ASP A 75 1.66 15.40 2.33
CA ASP A 75 1.94 15.47 0.90
C ASP A 75 1.43 14.20 0.22
N ALA A 76 1.76 14.03 -1.05
CA ALA A 76 1.26 12.88 -1.81
C ALA A 76 1.99 11.58 -1.49
N SER A 77 3.07 11.64 -0.72
CA SER A 77 3.83 10.44 -0.36
C SER A 77 3.31 9.83 0.93
N VAL A 78 3.80 8.63 1.26
CA VAL A 78 3.52 8.01 2.56
C VAL A 78 4.82 7.79 3.34
N CYS A 79 5.82 8.64 3.09
CA CYS A 79 7.13 8.48 3.71
C CYS A 79 7.07 8.51 5.24
N ASN A 80 6.36 9.50 5.80
CA ASN A 80 6.25 9.59 7.26
C ASN A 80 5.49 8.41 7.84
N SER A 81 4.48 7.94 7.11
CA SER A 81 3.70 6.79 7.57
C SER A 81 4.53 5.51 7.53
N ILE A 82 5.34 5.32 6.49
CA ILE A 82 6.23 4.17 6.42
C ILE A 82 7.21 4.20 7.59
N GLU A 83 7.75 5.37 7.88
CA GLU A 83 8.69 5.50 9.00
C GLU A 83 8.01 5.20 10.33
N GLY A 84 6.74 5.61 10.47
CA GLY A 84 5.97 5.29 11.67
C GLY A 84 5.79 3.80 11.87
N VAL A 85 5.44 3.08 10.80
CA VAL A 85 5.31 1.63 10.87
C VAL A 85 6.68 0.98 11.13
N TYR A 86 7.71 1.49 10.45
CA TYR A 86 9.05 0.98 10.64
C TYR A 86 9.48 1.07 12.12
N ASN A 87 9.20 2.21 12.76
CA ASN A 87 9.59 2.40 14.16
C ASN A 87 8.85 1.42 15.07
N GLU A 88 7.63 1.06 14.71
CA GLU A 88 6.84 0.13 15.52
C GLU A 88 7.38 -1.29 15.41
N TYR A 89 7.83 -1.69 14.23
CA TYR A 89 8.18 -3.09 13.98
C TYR A 89 9.68 -3.33 13.83
N SER A 90 10.48 -2.28 13.87
CA SER A 90 11.92 -2.41 13.66
C SER A 90 12.56 -3.19 14.79
N SER A 91 13.24 -4.28 14.46
CA SER A 91 14.01 -5.07 15.40
C SER A 91 14.95 -5.97 14.61
N VAL A 92 15.92 -6.57 15.31
CA VAL A 92 16.85 -7.48 14.62
C VAL A 92 16.15 -8.73 14.10
N GLU A 93 14.98 -9.06 14.66
CA GLU A 93 14.25 -10.26 14.27
C GLU A 93 13.30 -10.04 13.12
N ASN A 94 13.02 -8.79 12.78
CA ASN A 94 12.02 -8.48 11.75
C ASN A 94 12.70 -7.95 10.51
N LYS A 95 12.19 -8.40 9.35
CA LYS A 95 12.53 -7.80 8.07
C LYS A 95 11.32 -7.04 7.57
N ILE A 96 11.55 -5.85 7.04
CA ILE A 96 10.46 -5.00 6.59
C ILE A 96 10.55 -4.87 5.08
N ILE A 97 9.41 -5.05 4.42
CA ILE A 97 9.27 -5.01 2.97
C ILE A 97 8.18 -3.99 2.66
N PHE A 98 8.44 -3.10 1.69
CA PHE A 98 7.42 -2.22 1.17
C PHE A 98 6.98 -2.76 -0.18
N ALA A 99 5.73 -3.19 -0.27
CA ALA A 99 5.17 -3.76 -1.48
C ALA A 99 4.33 -2.71 -2.19
N LYS A 100 4.65 -2.48 -3.45
CA LYS A 100 4.00 -1.43 -4.23
C LYS A 100 3.28 -2.07 -5.41
N GLY A 101 2.01 -1.72 -5.56
CA GLY A 101 1.24 -2.17 -6.71
C GLY A 101 1.45 -1.26 -7.91
N GLY A 102 0.89 -1.65 -9.04
CA GLY A 102 0.93 -0.87 -10.24
C GLY A 102 2.20 -1.06 -11.04
N ASP A 103 2.41 -0.18 -12.00
CA ASP A 103 3.49 -0.32 -12.96
C ASP A 103 4.56 0.76 -12.84
N ARG A 104 4.49 1.62 -11.81
CA ARG A 104 5.56 2.58 -11.58
C ARG A 104 6.79 1.86 -11.04
N MET A 105 7.94 2.24 -11.56
CA MET A 105 9.20 1.67 -11.05
C MET A 105 9.47 2.21 -9.66
N SER A 106 10.06 1.37 -8.81
CA SER A 106 10.35 1.77 -7.43
C SER A 106 11.23 3.01 -7.36
N SER A 107 12.11 3.20 -8.32
CA SER A 107 13.01 4.36 -8.31
C SER A 107 12.29 5.66 -8.62
N GLU A 108 11.03 5.60 -9.07
CA GLU A 108 10.27 6.78 -9.44
C GLU A 108 9.40 7.32 -8.33
N ILE A 109 9.37 6.68 -7.18
CA ILE A 109 8.51 7.12 -6.08
C ILE A 109 9.36 7.71 -4.95
N PRO A 110 8.82 8.73 -4.25
CA PRO A 110 9.57 9.35 -3.15
C PRO A 110 9.94 8.38 -2.04
N GLU A 111 9.10 7.37 -1.84
CA GLU A 111 9.32 6.39 -0.79
C GLU A 111 10.57 5.55 -1.02
N ALA A 112 11.07 5.50 -2.26
CA ALA A 112 12.24 4.67 -2.57
C ALA A 112 13.47 5.11 -1.79
N GLN A 113 13.70 6.42 -1.66
CA GLN A 113 14.85 6.92 -0.93
C GLN A 113 14.75 6.62 0.56
N LEU A 114 13.55 6.76 1.11
CA LEU A 114 13.32 6.44 2.51
C LEU A 114 13.58 4.97 2.77
N CYS A 115 13.04 4.10 1.92
CA CYS A 115 13.23 2.66 2.09
C CYS A 115 14.71 2.28 2.01
N LYS A 116 15.44 2.91 1.10
CA LYS A 116 16.87 2.66 0.99
C LYS A 116 17.59 3.04 2.27
N ARG A 117 17.25 4.20 2.83
CA ARG A 117 17.88 4.70 4.05
C ARG A 117 17.57 3.79 5.24
N LEU A 118 16.36 3.27 5.31
CA LEU A 118 15.92 2.41 6.41
C LEU A 118 16.19 0.93 6.16
N ASN A 119 16.80 0.59 5.03
CA ASN A 119 17.07 -0.79 4.64
C ASN A 119 15.80 -1.62 4.51
N ILE A 120 14.77 -1.01 3.95
CA ILE A 120 13.50 -1.67 3.65
C ILE A 120 13.57 -2.13 2.20
N LYS A 121 13.29 -3.41 1.97
CA LYS A 121 13.27 -3.96 0.62
C LYS A 121 11.99 -3.51 -0.08
N ILE A 122 12.10 -3.08 -1.33
CA ILE A 122 10.93 -2.71 -2.14
C ILE A 122 10.62 -3.82 -3.11
N VAL A 123 9.35 -4.20 -3.17
CA VAL A 123 8.83 -5.12 -4.19
C VAL A 123 7.80 -4.33 -4.98
N ASP A 124 8.06 -4.09 -6.26
CA ASP A 124 7.13 -3.34 -7.10
C ASP A 124 6.49 -4.24 -8.15
N GLY A 125 5.53 -3.70 -8.89
CA GLY A 125 4.83 -4.45 -9.92
C GLY A 125 3.85 -5.45 -9.37
N LEU A 126 3.50 -5.37 -8.08
CA LEU A 126 2.60 -6.31 -7.45
C LEU A 126 1.21 -6.19 -8.08
N GLY A 127 0.64 -7.30 -8.47
CA GLY A 127 -0.65 -7.31 -9.15
C GLY A 127 -0.55 -7.02 -10.63
N ALA A 128 0.27 -6.07 -11.02
CA ALA A 128 0.46 -5.73 -12.43
C ALA A 128 1.16 -6.85 -13.17
N LYS A 129 2.05 -7.57 -12.50
CA LYS A 129 2.76 -8.67 -13.13
C LYS A 129 1.88 -9.88 -13.35
N ILE A 130 0.85 -10.04 -12.55
CA ILE A 130 0.01 -11.23 -12.59
C ILE A 130 -1.14 -11.00 -13.53
N ARG A 131 -1.70 -9.82 -13.50
CA ARG A 131 -2.81 -9.46 -14.38
C ARG A 131 -2.94 -7.96 -14.41
N SER A 132 -3.30 -7.43 -15.56
CA SER A 132 -3.62 -6.03 -15.73
C SER A 132 -5.13 -5.88 -15.64
N SER A 133 -5.58 -4.64 -15.52
CA SER A 133 -7.01 -4.35 -15.55
C SER A 133 -7.64 -4.81 -16.85
N SER A 134 -6.93 -4.64 -17.95
CA SER A 134 -7.49 -5.07 -19.23
C SER A 134 -7.59 -6.58 -19.32
N ASP A 135 -6.65 -7.32 -18.72
CA ASP A 135 -6.76 -8.76 -18.67
C ASP A 135 -7.94 -9.19 -17.82
N LEU A 136 -8.13 -8.53 -16.69
CA LEU A 136 -9.21 -8.86 -15.79
C LEU A 136 -10.56 -8.64 -16.42
N THR A 137 -10.71 -7.56 -17.12
CA THR A 137 -12.00 -7.20 -17.69
C THR A 137 -12.26 -7.86 -19.03
N GLY A 138 -11.23 -8.38 -19.68
CA GLY A 138 -11.36 -8.86 -21.04
C GLY A 138 -11.55 -7.76 -22.04
N LEU A 139 -11.43 -6.55 -21.61
CA LEU A 139 -11.61 -5.40 -22.47
C LEU A 139 -10.32 -4.92 -23.05
N LYS A 140 -9.32 -5.54 -22.69
CA LYS A 140 -8.13 -5.11 -23.08
C LYS A 140 -8.05 -5.01 -24.38
N GLN A 141 -8.20 -4.70 -23.97
CA GLN A 141 -8.05 -4.75 -24.59
C GLN A 141 -7.90 -5.68 -25.16
N LYS A 142 -8.41 -6.21 -25.00
CA LYS A 142 -8.33 -7.24 -25.38
C LYS A 142 -8.17 -7.32 -26.37
#